data_815022540f4c46918f202b35d9474e6f
#
_entry.id   815022540f4c46918f202b35d9474e6f
#
_cell.length_a   1.000
_cell.length_b   1.000
_cell.length_c   1.000
_cell.angle_alpha   90.00
_cell.angle_beta   90.00
_cell.angle_gamma   90.00
#
_symmetry.space_group_name_H-M   'P 1'
#
loop_
_entity.id
_entity.type
_entity.pdbx_description
1 polymer ?
#
loop_
_entity_poly.entity_id
_entity_poly.type
_entity_poly.pdbx_seq_one_letter_code
_entity_poly.pdbx_strand_id
1 'polypeptide(L)'
;MLEVIDKALRDYQMKREQFFEINNQTVQEGAIVFTGDSIVEFFPLKKHLGRDYPLVNRGVAGSDTYWILENLRTQVWELLPSKVFILIGTNDIGLGHSQSEIIANITDIIAEIRAESYMTEINILSVLPVSEEDDYIERVKVRNNQAIKALNKTLSVISGINYIELYDLLVDEKGQLASSFTKDGLHLTDQAYAKISETLKLHL
;
A
#
# COMPACT_ATOMS: atom_id res chain seq x y z
N MET A 1 11.95 -13.27 12.86
CA MET A 1 11.52 -12.45 14.02
C MET A 1 10.33 -11.63 13.58
N LEU A 2 9.29 -11.46 14.42
CA LEU A 2 8.15 -10.59 14.10
C LEU A 2 8.54 -9.11 14.10
N GLU A 3 7.79 -8.32 13.33
CA GLU A 3 7.82 -6.86 13.40
C GLU A 3 7.25 -6.37 14.73
N VAL A 4 7.63 -5.16 15.14
CA VAL A 4 7.10 -4.51 16.35
C VAL A 4 6.82 -3.06 16.02
N ILE A 5 5.61 -2.62 16.29
CA ILE A 5 5.23 -1.21 16.24
C ILE A 5 5.59 -0.60 17.60
N ASP A 6 6.72 0.08 17.66
CA ASP A 6 7.17 0.76 18.87
C ASP A 6 6.47 2.11 19.09
N LYS A 7 6.76 2.75 20.23
CA LYS A 7 6.17 4.04 20.56
C LYS A 7 6.55 5.13 19.55
N ALA A 8 7.79 5.12 19.06
CA ALA A 8 8.26 6.14 18.12
C ALA A 8 7.51 6.07 16.79
N LEU A 9 7.27 4.86 16.30
CA LEU A 9 6.48 4.63 15.08
C LEU A 9 5.01 5.03 15.28
N ARG A 10 4.40 4.71 16.43
CA ARG A 10 3.03 5.15 16.75
C ARG A 10 2.91 6.67 16.83
N ASP A 11 3.85 7.34 17.50
CA ASP A 11 3.89 8.81 17.60
C ASP A 11 4.05 9.43 16.19
N TYR A 12 4.82 8.79 15.31
CA TYR A 12 4.95 9.20 13.91
C TYR A 12 3.64 9.06 13.15
N GLN A 13 2.98 7.91 13.24
CA GLN A 13 1.70 7.63 12.58
C GLN A 13 0.61 8.64 13.01
N MET A 14 0.50 8.92 14.32
CA MET A 14 -0.43 9.94 14.83
C MET A 14 -0.15 11.34 14.26
N LYS A 15 1.12 11.74 14.12
CA LYS A 15 1.47 13.02 13.52
C LYS A 15 1.11 13.08 12.04
N ARG A 16 1.26 11.98 11.32
CA ARG A 16 0.86 11.89 9.92
C ARG A 16 -0.65 12.04 9.76
N GLU A 17 -1.42 11.40 10.65
CA GLU A 17 -2.89 11.51 10.67
C GLU A 17 -3.33 12.95 10.93
N GLN A 18 -2.81 13.58 11.97
CA GLN A 18 -3.09 14.99 12.27
C GLN A 18 -2.75 15.93 11.10
N PHE A 19 -1.63 15.66 10.41
CA PHE A 19 -1.28 16.41 9.21
C PHE A 19 -2.32 16.22 8.10
N PHE A 20 -2.84 15.01 7.92
CA PHE A 20 -3.86 14.74 6.91
C PHE A 20 -5.17 15.43 7.23
N GLU A 21 -5.62 15.43 8.48
CA GLU A 21 -6.83 16.17 8.92
C GLU A 21 -6.76 17.64 8.52
N ILE A 22 -5.61 18.29 8.75
CA ILE A 22 -5.41 19.69 8.36
C ILE A 22 -5.34 19.83 6.84
N ASN A 23 -4.60 18.95 6.17
CA ASN A 23 -4.38 19.00 4.73
C ASN A 23 -5.65 18.73 3.92
N ASN A 24 -6.56 17.90 4.44
CA ASN A 24 -7.82 17.55 3.76
C ASN A 24 -8.65 18.78 3.41
N GLN A 25 -8.56 19.86 4.20
CA GLN A 25 -9.23 21.12 3.91
C GLN A 25 -8.78 21.79 2.61
N THR A 26 -7.63 21.40 2.07
CA THR A 26 -7.03 21.97 0.86
C THR A 26 -7.00 21.01 -0.32
N VAL A 27 -7.39 19.75 -0.12
CA VAL A 27 -7.44 18.75 -1.18
C VAL A 27 -8.66 19.00 -2.06
N GLN A 28 -8.45 18.99 -3.36
CA GLN A 28 -9.53 19.16 -4.32
C GLN A 28 -10.38 17.87 -4.38
N GLU A 29 -11.70 18.03 -4.37
CA GLU A 29 -12.64 16.92 -4.59
C GLU A 29 -12.35 16.22 -5.92
N GLY A 30 -12.55 14.89 -5.96
CA GLY A 30 -12.24 14.06 -7.13
C GLY A 30 -10.76 13.71 -7.28
N ALA A 31 -9.95 13.94 -6.24
CA ALA A 31 -8.55 13.55 -6.22
C ALA A 31 -8.37 12.04 -6.48
N ILE A 32 -7.16 11.68 -6.95
CA ILE A 32 -6.72 10.30 -7.06
C ILE A 32 -5.84 10.00 -5.84
N VAL A 33 -6.36 9.20 -4.91
CA VAL A 33 -5.72 8.92 -3.63
C VAL A 33 -4.91 7.63 -3.71
N PHE A 34 -3.67 7.67 -3.23
CA PHE A 34 -2.84 6.50 -2.97
C PHE A 34 -2.70 6.33 -1.46
N THR A 35 -3.19 5.23 -0.90
CA THR A 35 -3.08 4.90 0.52
C THR A 35 -2.39 3.56 0.73
N GLY A 36 -1.74 3.41 1.87
CA GLY A 36 -0.97 2.22 2.22
C GLY A 36 0.13 2.51 3.23
N ASP A 37 1.16 1.70 3.20
CA ASP A 37 2.28 1.74 4.12
C ASP A 37 3.47 2.62 3.64
N SER A 38 4.69 2.30 4.11
CA SER A 38 5.92 3.01 3.71
C SER A 38 6.20 2.95 2.21
N ILE A 39 5.79 1.91 1.52
CA ILE A 39 5.99 1.79 0.06
C ILE A 39 5.18 2.87 -0.66
N VAL A 40 3.95 3.12 -0.21
CA VAL A 40 3.13 4.22 -0.74
C VAL A 40 3.65 5.57 -0.25
N GLU A 41 4.00 5.71 1.03
CA GLU A 41 4.52 6.98 1.58
C GLU A 41 5.73 7.49 0.80
N PHE A 42 6.66 6.59 0.48
CA PHE A 42 7.90 6.92 -0.23
C PHE A 42 7.75 7.00 -1.74
N PHE A 43 6.56 6.70 -2.28
CA PHE A 43 6.32 6.77 -3.71
C PHE A 43 6.28 8.23 -4.19
N PRO A 44 7.24 8.66 -5.03
CA PRO A 44 7.23 10.02 -5.58
C PRO A 44 6.23 10.12 -6.74
N LEU A 45 4.92 10.07 -6.41
CA LEU A 45 3.81 9.95 -7.36
C LEU A 45 3.92 10.93 -8.53
N LYS A 46 4.10 12.23 -8.24
CA LYS A 46 4.15 13.26 -9.29
C LYS A 46 5.35 13.13 -10.22
N LYS A 47 6.45 12.51 -9.75
CA LYS A 47 7.64 12.25 -10.56
C LYS A 47 7.37 11.17 -11.58
N HIS A 48 6.72 10.09 -11.17
CA HIS A 48 6.58 8.89 -12.00
C HIS A 48 5.23 8.79 -12.71
N LEU A 49 4.15 9.31 -12.12
CA LEU A 49 2.81 9.23 -12.70
C LEU A 49 2.41 10.48 -13.49
N GLY A 50 3.10 11.61 -13.27
CA GLY A 50 2.82 12.88 -13.93
C GLY A 50 2.28 13.94 -12.95
N ARG A 51 2.27 15.19 -13.39
CA ARG A 51 1.83 16.35 -12.58
C ARG A 51 0.44 16.84 -12.94
N ASP A 52 -0.13 16.31 -14.03
CA ASP A 52 -1.42 16.75 -14.55
C ASP A 52 -2.61 16.08 -13.85
N TYR A 53 -2.34 15.05 -13.06
CA TYR A 53 -3.34 14.35 -12.25
C TYR A 53 -3.41 14.92 -10.83
N PRO A 54 -4.60 14.99 -10.22
CA PRO A 54 -4.80 15.45 -8.85
C PRO A 54 -4.39 14.36 -7.83
N LEU A 55 -3.09 13.98 -7.86
CA LEU A 55 -2.54 12.90 -7.05
C LEU A 55 -2.35 13.31 -5.60
N VAL A 56 -2.86 12.50 -4.68
CA VAL A 56 -2.73 12.65 -3.23
C VAL A 56 -2.10 11.39 -2.63
N ASN A 57 -0.99 11.56 -1.92
CA ASN A 57 -0.32 10.47 -1.20
C ASN A 57 -0.77 10.45 0.25
N ARG A 58 -1.39 9.35 0.67
CA ARG A 58 -1.86 9.06 2.03
C ARG A 58 -1.17 7.82 2.63
N GLY A 59 -0.01 7.44 2.08
CA GLY A 59 0.82 6.39 2.68
C GLY A 59 1.38 6.80 4.03
N VAL A 60 1.48 5.84 4.96
CA VAL A 60 2.06 6.03 6.28
C VAL A 60 2.92 4.82 6.66
N ALA A 61 4.20 5.06 6.93
CA ALA A 61 5.14 4.00 7.26
C ALA A 61 4.68 3.16 8.44
N GLY A 62 4.85 1.85 8.31
CA GLY A 62 4.49 0.89 9.33
C GLY A 62 2.99 0.60 9.46
N SER A 63 2.13 1.19 8.62
CA SER A 63 0.70 0.89 8.62
C SER A 63 0.46 -0.56 8.22
N ASP A 64 -0.45 -1.20 8.92
CA ASP A 64 -1.09 -2.46 8.59
C ASP A 64 -2.57 -2.23 8.19
N THR A 65 -3.30 -3.28 7.90
CA THR A 65 -4.71 -3.17 7.53
C THR A 65 -5.59 -2.65 8.66
N TYR A 66 -5.27 -2.94 9.93
CA TYR A 66 -5.98 -2.40 11.10
C TYR A 66 -5.84 -0.89 11.19
N TRP A 67 -4.61 -0.40 11.03
CA TRP A 67 -4.34 1.03 11.08
C TRP A 67 -5.06 1.79 9.95
N ILE A 68 -5.04 1.25 8.72
CA ILE A 68 -5.78 1.85 7.60
C ILE A 68 -7.27 1.91 7.91
N LEU A 69 -7.87 0.82 8.42
CA LEU A 69 -9.30 0.76 8.73
C LEU A 69 -9.69 1.78 9.81
N GLU A 70 -8.89 1.92 10.87
CA GLU A 70 -9.12 2.90 11.95
C GLU A 70 -9.04 4.37 11.47
N ASN A 71 -8.26 4.65 10.42
CA ASN A 71 -8.01 6.01 9.92
C ASN A 71 -8.58 6.26 8.52
N LEU A 72 -9.45 5.38 8.04
CA LEU A 72 -9.93 5.36 6.65
C LEU A 72 -10.68 6.64 6.26
N ARG A 73 -11.39 7.26 7.21
CA ARG A 73 -12.07 8.54 7.00
C ARG A 73 -11.12 9.59 6.46
N THR A 74 -10.11 9.91 7.24
CA THR A 74 -9.16 10.98 6.95
C THR A 74 -8.29 10.67 5.75
N GLN A 75 -7.93 9.39 5.57
CA GLN A 75 -7.06 8.98 4.49
C GLN A 75 -7.74 8.89 3.14
N VAL A 76 -9.04 8.53 3.10
CA VAL A 76 -9.70 8.19 1.84
C VAL A 76 -11.02 8.91 1.68
N TRP A 77 -12.09 8.48 2.39
CA TRP A 77 -13.43 8.82 1.94
C TRP A 77 -13.86 10.26 2.27
N GLU A 78 -13.26 10.93 3.25
CA GLU A 78 -13.48 12.36 3.50
C GLU A 78 -13.02 13.25 2.32
N LEU A 79 -12.12 12.73 1.48
CA LEU A 79 -11.63 13.43 0.29
C LEU A 79 -12.55 13.29 -0.93
N LEU A 80 -13.59 12.46 -0.86
CA LEU A 80 -14.47 12.11 -1.98
C LEU A 80 -13.67 11.83 -3.27
N PRO A 81 -12.72 10.88 -3.25
CA PRO A 81 -11.81 10.69 -4.37
C PRO A 81 -12.54 10.07 -5.56
N SER A 82 -12.09 10.41 -6.78
CA SER A 82 -12.55 9.72 -7.99
C SER A 82 -12.02 8.29 -8.04
N LYS A 83 -10.78 8.10 -7.58
CA LYS A 83 -10.10 6.80 -7.51
C LYS A 83 -9.29 6.67 -6.23
N VAL A 84 -9.23 5.47 -5.69
CA VAL A 84 -8.28 5.10 -4.64
C VAL A 84 -7.44 3.92 -5.07
N PHE A 85 -6.13 4.00 -4.85
CA PHE A 85 -5.16 2.91 -5.01
C PHE A 85 -4.68 2.51 -3.62
N ILE A 86 -4.85 1.23 -3.26
CA ILE A 86 -4.53 0.69 -1.94
C ILE A 86 -3.43 -0.37 -2.08
N LEU A 87 -2.29 -0.13 -1.43
CA LEU A 87 -1.18 -1.08 -1.33
C LEU A 87 -0.89 -1.32 0.15
N ILE A 88 -1.33 -2.47 0.66
CA ILE A 88 -1.24 -2.82 2.08
C ILE A 88 -1.15 -4.33 2.27
N GLY A 89 -0.58 -4.80 3.37
CA GLY A 89 -0.51 -6.22 3.75
C GLY A 89 0.89 -6.71 4.10
N THR A 90 1.95 -6.03 3.64
CA THR A 90 3.32 -6.46 3.94
C THR A 90 3.64 -6.31 5.44
N ASN A 91 3.14 -5.26 6.11
CA ASN A 91 3.32 -5.09 7.55
C ASN A 91 2.47 -6.04 8.36
N ASP A 92 1.28 -6.37 7.90
CA ASP A 92 0.42 -7.41 8.50
C ASP A 92 1.17 -8.75 8.59
N ILE A 93 1.79 -9.18 7.48
CA ILE A 93 2.61 -10.40 7.46
C ILE A 93 3.80 -10.24 8.43
N GLY A 94 4.46 -9.08 8.43
CA GLY A 94 5.57 -8.78 9.34
C GLY A 94 5.18 -8.86 10.83
N LEU A 95 3.98 -8.42 11.17
CA LEU A 95 3.40 -8.45 12.51
C LEU A 95 2.87 -9.85 12.90
N GLY A 96 2.72 -10.76 11.93
CA GLY A 96 2.24 -12.11 12.13
C GLY A 96 0.73 -12.26 12.08
N HIS A 97 0.02 -11.29 11.47
CA HIS A 97 -1.41 -11.42 11.24
C HIS A 97 -1.68 -12.55 10.23
N SER A 98 -2.74 -13.29 10.46
CA SER A 98 -3.16 -14.35 9.55
C SER A 98 -3.71 -13.79 8.24
N GLN A 99 -3.61 -14.55 7.15
CA GLN A 99 -4.21 -14.16 5.87
C GLN A 99 -5.71 -13.86 5.99
N SER A 100 -6.44 -14.59 6.85
CA SER A 100 -7.87 -14.38 7.06
C SER A 100 -8.17 -13.01 7.71
N GLU A 101 -7.35 -12.57 8.68
CA GLU A 101 -7.48 -11.25 9.30
C GLU A 101 -7.19 -10.14 8.28
N ILE A 102 -6.11 -10.28 7.51
CA ILE A 102 -5.75 -9.31 6.46
C ILE A 102 -6.89 -9.15 5.44
N ILE A 103 -7.44 -10.27 4.95
CA ILE A 103 -8.53 -10.25 3.97
C ILE A 103 -9.82 -9.68 4.58
N ALA A 104 -10.13 -10.01 5.84
CA ALA A 104 -11.30 -9.44 6.53
C ALA A 104 -11.18 -7.92 6.61
N ASN A 105 -10.05 -7.39 7.08
CA ASN A 105 -9.82 -5.95 7.17
C ASN A 105 -9.88 -5.26 5.81
N ILE A 106 -9.28 -5.84 4.75
CA ILE A 106 -9.34 -5.27 3.39
C ILE A 106 -10.79 -5.28 2.88
N THR A 107 -11.57 -6.30 3.19
CA THR A 107 -12.99 -6.37 2.83
C THR A 107 -13.78 -5.28 3.55
N ASP A 108 -13.52 -5.05 4.83
CA ASP A 108 -14.17 -3.98 5.60
C ASP A 108 -13.76 -2.59 5.09
N ILE A 109 -12.48 -2.37 4.74
CA ILE A 109 -12.01 -1.15 4.09
C ILE A 109 -12.78 -0.87 2.78
N ILE A 110 -12.93 -1.88 1.93
CA ILE A 110 -13.69 -1.77 0.68
C ILE A 110 -15.17 -1.43 0.97
N ALA A 111 -15.77 -2.11 1.94
CA ALA A 111 -17.16 -1.90 2.31
C ALA A 111 -17.41 -0.49 2.84
N GLU A 112 -16.52 0.04 3.69
CA GLU A 112 -16.63 1.40 4.23
C GLU A 112 -16.43 2.46 3.14
N ILE A 113 -15.44 2.31 2.26
CA ILE A 113 -15.26 3.24 1.12
C ILE A 113 -16.53 3.26 0.25
N ARG A 114 -17.14 2.10 0.01
CA ARG A 114 -18.37 2.01 -0.79
C ARG A 114 -19.58 2.65 -0.10
N ALA A 115 -19.65 2.57 1.22
CA ALA A 115 -20.73 3.17 2.00
C ALA A 115 -20.63 4.69 2.02
N GLU A 116 -19.42 5.22 2.21
CA GLU A 116 -19.18 6.64 2.44
C GLU A 116 -18.83 7.43 1.14
N SER A 117 -18.27 6.74 0.14
CA SER A 117 -17.86 7.32 -1.14
C SER A 117 -18.17 6.37 -2.31
N TYR A 118 -19.44 6.13 -2.55
CA TYR A 118 -19.93 5.08 -3.48
C TYR A 118 -19.46 5.26 -4.94
N MET A 119 -19.10 6.47 -5.34
CA MET A 119 -18.60 6.77 -6.69
C MET A 119 -17.10 6.48 -6.85
N THR A 120 -16.38 6.28 -5.77
CA THR A 120 -14.93 6.03 -5.80
C THR A 120 -14.63 4.71 -6.50
N GLU A 121 -13.78 4.76 -7.53
CA GLU A 121 -13.19 3.56 -8.13
C GLU A 121 -12.11 3.00 -7.19
N ILE A 122 -12.26 1.74 -6.77
CA ILE A 122 -11.34 1.09 -5.83
C ILE A 122 -10.38 0.20 -6.60
N ASN A 123 -9.08 0.50 -6.48
CA ASN A 123 -7.99 -0.24 -7.08
C ASN A 123 -7.12 -0.84 -5.96
N ILE A 124 -7.08 -2.18 -5.87
CA ILE A 124 -6.21 -2.91 -4.94
C ILE A 124 -4.96 -3.34 -5.71
N LEU A 125 -3.81 -2.92 -5.20
CA LEU A 125 -2.52 -3.30 -5.76
C LEU A 125 -2.04 -4.61 -5.12
N SER A 126 -1.41 -5.48 -5.89
CA SER A 126 -0.77 -6.66 -5.31
C SER A 126 0.24 -6.26 -4.23
N VAL A 127 0.30 -6.98 -3.13
CA VAL A 127 1.40 -6.87 -2.16
C VAL A 127 2.69 -7.24 -2.87
N LEU A 128 3.71 -6.40 -2.74
CA LEU A 128 4.95 -6.53 -3.50
C LEU A 128 5.87 -7.60 -2.93
N PRO A 129 6.79 -8.15 -3.74
CA PRO A 129 7.74 -9.15 -3.27
C PRO A 129 8.71 -8.57 -2.24
N VAL A 130 9.33 -9.45 -1.46
CA VAL A 130 10.47 -9.15 -0.60
C VAL A 130 11.69 -9.93 -1.06
N SER A 131 12.90 -9.47 -0.74
CA SER A 131 14.10 -10.25 -0.96
C SER A 131 14.33 -11.19 0.23
N GLU A 132 14.50 -12.47 -0.05
CA GLU A 132 14.75 -13.50 0.97
C GLU A 132 16.24 -13.82 1.10
N GLU A 133 17.12 -12.94 0.60
CA GLU A 133 18.57 -13.07 0.78
C GLU A 133 18.96 -12.81 2.24
N ASP A 134 19.96 -13.54 2.73
CA ASP A 134 20.40 -13.48 4.13
C ASP A 134 20.79 -12.05 4.58
N ASP A 135 21.34 -11.25 3.68
CA ASP A 135 21.74 -9.87 3.95
C ASP A 135 20.56 -8.96 4.39
N TYR A 136 19.32 -9.35 4.07
CA TYR A 136 18.13 -8.57 4.36
C TYR A 136 17.26 -9.13 5.47
N ILE A 137 17.66 -10.25 6.09
CA ILE A 137 16.84 -10.99 7.08
C ILE A 137 16.37 -10.12 8.26
N GLU A 138 17.21 -9.19 8.71
CA GLU A 138 16.89 -8.28 9.83
C GLU A 138 15.80 -7.26 9.45
N ARG A 139 15.69 -6.90 8.19
CA ARG A 139 14.66 -5.99 7.68
C ARG A 139 13.40 -6.72 7.27
N VAL A 140 13.55 -7.80 6.50
CA VAL A 140 12.44 -8.57 5.95
C VAL A 140 11.74 -9.40 7.02
N LYS A 141 12.50 -9.91 8.00
CA LYS A 141 12.01 -10.66 9.16
C LYS A 141 11.24 -11.92 8.74
N VAL A 142 9.96 -12.04 9.14
CA VAL A 142 9.10 -13.20 8.85
C VAL A 142 8.36 -13.10 7.52
N ARG A 143 8.47 -11.98 6.83
CA ARG A 143 7.84 -11.82 5.51
C ARG A 143 8.46 -12.82 4.53
N ASN A 144 7.62 -13.42 3.71
CA ASN A 144 8.08 -14.37 2.70
C ASN A 144 7.17 -14.33 1.47
N ASN A 145 7.75 -14.64 0.32
CA ASN A 145 7.05 -14.56 -0.95
C ASN A 145 5.95 -15.61 -1.11
N GLN A 146 6.02 -16.74 -0.40
CA GLN A 146 4.95 -17.72 -0.41
C GLN A 146 3.66 -17.17 0.21
N ALA A 147 3.77 -16.53 1.39
CA ALA A 147 2.63 -15.90 2.06
C ALA A 147 2.08 -14.74 1.23
N ILE A 148 2.96 -13.90 0.64
CA ILE A 148 2.57 -12.79 -0.21
C ILE A 148 1.80 -13.28 -1.44
N LYS A 149 2.28 -14.30 -2.15
CA LYS A 149 1.58 -14.89 -3.31
C LYS A 149 0.22 -15.48 -2.93
N ALA A 150 0.14 -16.14 -1.78
CA ALA A 150 -1.13 -16.68 -1.28
C ALA A 150 -2.14 -15.57 -0.98
N LEU A 151 -1.69 -14.47 -0.37
CA LEU A 151 -2.51 -13.28 -0.12
C LEU A 151 -2.97 -12.65 -1.44
N ASN A 152 -2.05 -12.39 -2.37
CA ASN A 152 -2.35 -11.80 -3.69
C ASN A 152 -3.36 -12.61 -4.48
N LYS A 153 -3.25 -13.95 -4.44
CA LYS A 153 -4.24 -14.85 -5.07
C LYS A 153 -5.64 -14.64 -4.49
N THR A 154 -5.76 -14.38 -3.19
CA THR A 154 -7.07 -14.13 -2.57
C THR A 154 -7.56 -12.72 -2.89
N LEU A 155 -6.68 -11.72 -2.90
CA LEU A 155 -7.03 -10.35 -3.27
C LEU A 155 -7.54 -10.27 -4.72
N SER A 156 -6.93 -11.00 -5.64
CA SER A 156 -7.26 -10.94 -7.07
C SER A 156 -8.67 -11.43 -7.43
N VAL A 157 -9.35 -12.13 -6.51
CA VAL A 157 -10.72 -12.64 -6.72
C VAL A 157 -11.78 -11.86 -5.95
N ILE A 158 -11.41 -10.80 -5.23
CA ILE A 158 -12.38 -9.92 -4.55
C ILE A 158 -13.23 -9.21 -5.62
N SER A 159 -14.54 -9.33 -5.48
CA SER A 159 -15.47 -8.72 -6.41
C SER A 159 -15.66 -7.22 -6.17
N GLY A 160 -15.98 -6.49 -7.23
CA GLY A 160 -16.33 -5.06 -7.14
C GLY A 160 -15.14 -4.12 -6.99
N ILE A 161 -13.92 -4.57 -7.20
CA ILE A 161 -12.70 -3.76 -7.23
C ILE A 161 -11.91 -4.05 -8.52
N ASN A 162 -10.97 -3.20 -8.83
CA ASN A 162 -9.92 -3.49 -9.81
C ASN A 162 -8.69 -4.01 -9.07
N TYR A 163 -8.28 -5.23 -9.35
CA TYR A 163 -7.01 -5.75 -8.87
C TYR A 163 -5.92 -5.45 -9.90
N ILE A 164 -4.81 -4.85 -9.43
CA ILE A 164 -3.67 -4.49 -10.29
C ILE A 164 -2.45 -5.28 -9.86
N GLU A 165 -2.00 -6.17 -10.75
CA GLU A 165 -0.82 -6.99 -10.50
C GLU A 165 0.46 -6.21 -10.74
N LEU A 166 1.28 -6.09 -9.71
CA LEU A 166 2.58 -5.42 -9.72
C LEU A 166 3.72 -6.33 -9.23
N TYR A 167 3.39 -7.42 -8.53
CA TYR A 167 4.37 -8.34 -7.92
C TYR A 167 5.35 -8.87 -8.95
N ASP A 168 4.82 -9.41 -10.06
CA ASP A 168 5.63 -10.07 -11.09
C ASP A 168 6.55 -9.10 -11.86
N LEU A 169 6.30 -7.80 -11.78
CA LEU A 169 7.15 -6.77 -12.40
C LEU A 169 8.49 -6.59 -11.70
N LEU A 170 8.59 -7.01 -10.44
CA LEU A 170 9.71 -6.69 -9.55
C LEU A 170 10.53 -7.92 -9.14
N VAL A 171 10.13 -9.12 -9.57
CA VAL A 171 10.84 -10.35 -9.18
C VAL A 171 12.04 -10.66 -10.06
N ASP A 172 13.03 -11.31 -9.46
CA ASP A 172 14.16 -11.94 -10.14
C ASP A 172 13.84 -13.38 -10.57
N GLU A 173 14.84 -14.09 -11.10
CA GLU A 173 14.72 -15.48 -11.54
C GLU A 173 14.39 -16.46 -10.39
N LYS A 174 14.66 -16.06 -9.13
CA LYS A 174 14.30 -16.83 -7.93
C LYS A 174 12.87 -16.55 -7.46
N GLY A 175 12.18 -15.57 -8.06
CA GLY A 175 10.82 -15.16 -7.71
C GLY A 175 10.72 -14.31 -6.45
N GLN A 176 11.79 -13.61 -6.08
CA GLN A 176 11.90 -12.67 -4.98
C GLN A 176 12.22 -11.26 -5.50
N LEU A 177 12.08 -10.23 -4.65
CA LEU A 177 12.39 -8.85 -5.02
C LEU A 177 13.82 -8.73 -5.54
N ALA A 178 13.95 -8.33 -6.81
CA ALA A 178 15.25 -8.21 -7.45
C ALA A 178 16.13 -7.16 -6.75
N SER A 179 17.43 -7.44 -6.62
CA SER A 179 18.39 -6.57 -5.92
C SER A 179 18.52 -5.16 -6.53
N SER A 180 18.24 -5.02 -7.83
CA SER A 180 18.19 -3.70 -8.50
C SER A 180 16.99 -2.85 -8.05
N PHE A 181 15.96 -3.46 -7.49
CA PHE A 181 14.71 -2.81 -7.11
C PHE A 181 14.61 -2.51 -5.60
N THR A 182 15.59 -2.93 -4.81
CA THR A 182 15.62 -2.68 -3.36
C THR A 182 17.03 -2.38 -2.86
N LYS A 183 17.12 -1.77 -1.66
CA LYS A 183 18.38 -1.59 -0.93
C LYS A 183 18.39 -2.33 0.41
N ASP A 184 17.23 -2.69 0.90
CA ASP A 184 17.04 -3.31 2.22
C ASP A 184 16.16 -4.56 2.19
N GLY A 185 15.84 -5.06 0.98
CA GLY A 185 15.04 -6.26 0.77
C GLY A 185 13.52 -6.04 0.85
N LEU A 186 13.06 -4.83 1.20
CA LEU A 186 11.65 -4.50 1.41
C LEU A 186 11.21 -3.24 0.66
N HIS A 187 11.92 -2.12 0.86
CA HIS A 187 11.57 -0.84 0.27
C HIS A 187 12.11 -0.71 -1.16
N LEU A 188 11.36 0.02 -1.97
CA LEU A 188 11.66 0.16 -3.40
C LEU A 188 12.70 1.24 -3.69
N THR A 189 13.53 0.98 -4.70
CA THR A 189 14.35 2.01 -5.34
C THR A 189 13.51 2.87 -6.29
N ASP A 190 14.05 4.02 -6.68
CA ASP A 190 13.42 4.89 -7.70
C ASP A 190 13.17 4.15 -9.03
N GLN A 191 14.08 3.24 -9.40
CA GLN A 191 13.92 2.39 -10.59
C GLN A 191 12.70 1.45 -10.47
N ALA A 192 12.46 0.88 -9.28
CA ALA A 192 11.30 0.04 -9.05
C ALA A 192 9.99 0.84 -9.13
N TYR A 193 9.97 2.05 -8.53
CA TYR A 193 8.82 2.95 -8.68
C TYR A 193 8.56 3.34 -10.13
N ALA A 194 9.61 3.63 -10.91
CA ALA A 194 9.46 3.88 -12.35
C ALA A 194 8.82 2.67 -13.07
N LYS A 195 9.28 1.46 -12.74
CA LYS A 195 8.79 0.22 -13.35
C LYS A 195 7.30 -0.03 -13.09
N ILE A 196 6.85 0.06 -11.84
CA ILE A 196 5.42 -0.14 -11.51
C ILE A 196 4.54 0.98 -12.04
N SER A 197 5.10 2.19 -12.19
CA SER A 197 4.37 3.35 -12.72
C SER A 197 3.92 3.18 -14.15
N GLU A 198 4.62 2.39 -14.96
CA GLU A 198 4.21 2.08 -16.34
C GLU A 198 2.83 1.39 -16.36
N THR A 199 2.62 0.44 -15.45
CA THR A 199 1.32 -0.23 -15.30
C THR A 199 0.29 0.68 -14.65
N LEU A 200 0.65 1.39 -13.58
CA LEU A 200 -0.29 2.27 -12.86
C LEU A 200 -0.86 3.38 -13.74
N LYS A 201 -0.10 3.92 -14.69
CA LYS A 201 -0.57 4.94 -15.63
C LYS A 201 -1.73 4.48 -16.50
N LEU A 202 -1.90 3.19 -16.73
CA LEU A 202 -3.01 2.64 -17.50
C LEU A 202 -4.34 2.70 -16.74
N HIS A 203 -4.30 3.00 -15.45
CA HIS A 203 -5.45 3.02 -14.54
C HIS A 203 -5.77 4.43 -13.97
N LEU A 204 -5.01 5.47 -14.35
CA LEU A 204 -5.24 6.86 -13.93
C LEU A 204 -6.42 7.55 -14.61
#